data_4c1d2e6a6b613d54b6a0a55d4a347fdd
#
_entry.id   4c1d2e6a6b613d54b6a0a55d4a347fdd
#
_cell.length_a   1.000
_cell.length_b   1.000
_cell.length_c   1.000
_cell.angle_alpha   90.00
_cell.angle_beta   90.00
_cell.angle_gamma   90.00
#
_symmetry.space_group_name_H-M   'P 1'
#
loop_
_entity.id
_entity.type
_entity.pdbx_description
1 polymer ?
#
loop_
_entity_poly.entity_id
_entity_poly.type
_entity_poly.pdbx_seq_one_letter_code
_entity_poly.pdbx_strand_id
1 'polypeptide(L)'
;VLICAVVRFDHPSARSLTSMLPPILAIRANDPRAGASNSWLRDLMRIVIDEAGELRPGGEAVITRLSDIIVIHAIRSWLQDAEGTRTGWLGALADPQLGRAVAAVHRDPAGEWSVERLARECAMSRSTFAARFTAVVGEPAMQYVTRWRMYVAADRLRDPDASVASVAGALGYSSEAAFSRAFKRVNGSSPGRVRRAARAG
;
A
#
# COMPACT_ATOMS: atom_id res chain seq x y z
N VAL A 1 -5.65 26.78 -15.33
CA VAL A 1 -4.58 25.83 -15.74
C VAL A 1 -4.97 24.46 -15.27
N LEU A 2 -4.94 23.45 -16.14
CA LEU A 2 -5.11 22.04 -15.81
C LEU A 2 -3.73 21.38 -15.92
N ILE A 3 -3.30 20.73 -14.84
CA ILE A 3 -2.08 19.93 -14.83
C ILE A 3 -2.50 18.47 -14.75
N CYS A 4 -2.00 17.63 -15.64
CA CYS A 4 -2.22 16.20 -15.64
C CYS A 4 -0.88 15.51 -15.35
N ALA A 5 -0.83 14.69 -14.30
CA ALA A 5 0.31 13.86 -13.97
C ALA A 5 -0.14 12.42 -13.76
N VAL A 6 0.70 11.46 -14.15
CA VAL A 6 0.49 10.03 -13.90
C VAL A 6 1.51 9.56 -12.88
N VAL A 7 1.02 9.07 -11.75
CA VAL A 7 1.88 8.52 -10.69
C VAL A 7 1.79 7.01 -10.70
N ARG A 8 2.95 6.35 -10.77
CA ARG A 8 3.05 4.89 -10.69
C ARG A 8 3.53 4.51 -9.30
N PHE A 9 2.81 3.62 -8.69
CA PHE A 9 3.19 3.06 -7.39
C PHE A 9 3.83 1.69 -7.60
N ASP A 10 5.09 1.56 -7.28
CA ASP A 10 5.83 0.30 -7.46
C ASP A 10 5.85 -0.58 -6.21
N HIS A 11 5.35 -0.08 -5.07
CA HIS A 11 5.30 -0.84 -3.82
C HIS A 11 4.20 -1.92 -3.83
N PRO A 12 4.43 -3.12 -3.25
CA PRO A 12 3.46 -4.22 -3.21
C PRO A 12 2.09 -3.85 -2.61
N SER A 13 2.07 -2.91 -1.64
CA SER A 13 0.83 -2.40 -1.04
C SER A 13 0.02 -1.48 -1.96
N ALA A 14 0.60 -1.01 -3.06
CA ALA A 14 -0.04 -0.03 -3.92
C ALA A 14 -1.37 -0.50 -4.49
N ARG A 15 -1.47 -1.76 -4.90
CA ARG A 15 -2.75 -2.32 -5.38
C ARG A 15 -3.82 -2.32 -4.29
N SER A 16 -3.43 -2.65 -3.06
CA SER A 16 -4.34 -2.63 -1.92
C SER A 16 -4.75 -1.20 -1.56
N LEU A 17 -3.81 -0.25 -1.65
CA LEU A 17 -4.07 1.16 -1.41
C LEU A 17 -5.00 1.74 -2.49
N THR A 18 -4.66 1.56 -3.76
CA THR A 18 -5.43 2.12 -4.88
C THR A 18 -6.84 1.54 -4.97
N SER A 19 -7.05 0.27 -4.59
CA SER A 19 -8.39 -0.33 -4.56
C SER A 19 -9.31 0.24 -3.48
N MET A 20 -8.76 0.95 -2.50
CA MET A 20 -9.52 1.60 -1.41
C MET A 20 -9.75 3.08 -1.67
N LEU A 21 -8.98 3.69 -2.57
CA LEU A 21 -9.16 5.09 -2.91
C LEU A 21 -10.45 5.28 -3.70
N PRO A 22 -11.18 6.39 -3.46
CA PRO A 22 -12.31 6.74 -4.30
C PRO A 22 -11.82 7.02 -5.74
N PRO A 23 -12.69 6.88 -6.74
CA PRO A 23 -12.33 7.17 -8.13
C PRO A 23 -11.78 8.57 -8.36
N ILE A 24 -12.17 9.53 -7.51
CA ILE A 24 -11.71 10.92 -7.54
C ILE A 24 -11.39 11.33 -6.11
N LEU A 25 -10.16 11.79 -5.88
CA LEU A 25 -9.70 12.45 -4.67
C LEU A 25 -9.68 13.96 -4.93
N ALA A 26 -10.56 14.71 -4.27
CA ALA A 26 -10.61 16.16 -4.39
C ALA A 26 -10.03 16.82 -3.13
N ILE A 27 -8.96 17.58 -3.29
CA ILE A 27 -8.40 18.41 -2.22
C ILE A 27 -8.65 19.86 -2.57
N ARG A 28 -9.29 20.58 -1.67
CA ARG A 28 -9.53 22.02 -1.83
C ARG A 28 -8.46 22.80 -1.08
N ALA A 29 -7.69 23.60 -1.80
CA ALA A 29 -6.66 24.46 -1.21
C ALA A 29 -7.21 25.49 -0.19
N ASN A 30 -8.53 25.75 -0.22
CA ASN A 30 -9.22 26.69 0.64
C ASN A 30 -10.27 26.01 1.53
N ASP A 31 -10.07 24.73 1.93
CA ASP A 31 -10.99 24.08 2.84
C ASP A 31 -10.87 24.71 4.24
N PRO A 32 -11.93 25.36 4.75
CA PRO A 32 -11.90 25.98 6.08
C PRO A 32 -11.73 24.95 7.20
N ARG A 33 -12.04 23.67 6.94
CA ARG A 33 -11.89 22.55 7.89
C ARG A 33 -10.46 22.03 7.97
N ALA A 34 -9.65 22.24 6.93
CA ALA A 34 -8.27 21.76 6.86
C ALA A 34 -7.26 22.69 7.57
N GLY A 35 -7.68 23.84 8.12
CA GLY A 35 -6.81 24.81 8.78
C GLY A 35 -5.65 25.30 7.88
N ALA A 36 -4.50 25.63 8.48
CA ALA A 36 -3.29 26.00 7.76
C ALA A 36 -2.69 24.84 6.94
N SER A 37 -3.31 23.66 7.00
CA SER A 37 -2.75 22.42 6.44
C SER A 37 -2.70 22.39 4.91
N ASN A 38 -3.46 23.21 4.19
CA ASN A 38 -3.53 23.14 2.71
C ASN A 38 -2.89 24.34 2.00
N SER A 39 -2.33 25.32 2.70
CA SER A 39 -1.62 26.46 2.07
C SER A 39 -0.41 26.01 1.26
N TRP A 40 0.33 25.02 1.76
CA TRP A 40 1.48 24.42 1.10
C TRP A 40 1.14 23.83 -0.29
N LEU A 41 -0.10 23.34 -0.48
CA LEU A 41 -0.52 22.78 -1.77
C LEU A 41 -0.53 23.85 -2.87
N ARG A 42 -0.98 25.08 -2.54
CA ARG A 42 -0.92 26.20 -3.47
C ARG A 42 0.51 26.57 -3.85
N ASP A 43 1.41 26.56 -2.87
CA ASP A 43 2.82 26.89 -3.10
C ASP A 43 3.49 25.83 -3.96
N LEU A 44 3.24 24.55 -3.70
CA LEU A 44 3.73 23.45 -4.55
C LEU A 44 3.16 23.52 -5.96
N MET A 45 1.85 23.76 -6.12
CA MET A 45 1.23 23.88 -7.43
C MET A 45 1.80 25.08 -8.21
N ARG A 46 2.13 26.19 -7.54
CA ARG A 46 2.79 27.32 -8.20
C ARG A 46 4.16 26.93 -8.72
N ILE A 47 4.98 26.25 -7.92
CA ILE A 47 6.31 25.78 -8.33
C ILE A 47 6.18 24.82 -9.54
N VAL A 48 5.21 23.89 -9.52
CA VAL A 48 4.97 22.96 -10.64
C VAL A 48 4.58 23.73 -11.91
N ILE A 49 3.74 24.78 -11.80
CA ILE A 49 3.31 25.61 -12.94
C ILE A 49 4.49 26.39 -13.51
N ASP A 50 5.29 27.01 -12.64
CA ASP A 50 6.44 27.81 -13.04
C ASP A 50 7.51 26.93 -13.72
N GLU A 51 7.77 25.73 -13.17
CA GLU A 51 8.73 24.78 -13.74
C GLU A 51 8.25 24.19 -15.08
N ALA A 52 6.94 23.92 -15.20
CA ALA A 52 6.35 23.43 -16.43
C ALA A 52 6.31 24.50 -17.55
N GLY A 53 6.28 25.79 -17.18
CA GLY A 53 6.27 26.90 -18.13
C GLY A 53 7.64 27.25 -18.68
N GLU A 54 8.72 26.92 -17.95
CA GLU A 54 10.08 27.34 -18.28
C GLU A 54 11.00 26.16 -18.54
N LEU A 55 10.87 25.34 -19.50
CA LEU A 55 11.69 24.19 -19.93
C LEU A 55 13.16 24.22 -19.40
N ARG A 56 13.35 24.27 -18.08
CA ARG A 56 14.67 24.33 -17.44
C ARG A 56 15.32 22.94 -17.40
N PRO A 57 16.65 22.83 -17.52
CA PRO A 57 17.33 21.58 -17.27
C PRO A 57 16.99 21.01 -15.89
N GLY A 58 16.50 19.78 -15.83
CA GLY A 58 16.07 19.13 -14.59
C GLY A 58 14.62 19.41 -14.18
N GLY A 59 13.87 20.26 -14.87
CA GLY A 59 12.48 20.62 -14.56
C GLY A 59 11.55 19.40 -14.50
N GLU A 60 11.70 18.45 -15.40
CA GLU A 60 10.94 17.19 -15.37
C GLU A 60 11.16 16.41 -14.05
N ALA A 61 12.39 16.36 -13.57
CA ALA A 61 12.69 15.68 -12.30
C ALA A 61 12.06 16.43 -11.12
N VAL A 62 12.07 17.77 -11.12
CA VAL A 62 11.43 18.59 -10.09
C VAL A 62 9.92 18.37 -10.09
N ILE A 63 9.26 18.46 -11.25
CA ILE A 63 7.82 18.24 -11.40
C ILE A 63 7.43 16.85 -10.90
N THR A 64 8.20 15.81 -11.27
CA THR A 64 7.94 14.43 -10.84
C THR A 64 7.97 14.32 -9.31
N ARG A 65 9.01 14.86 -8.65
CA ARG A 65 9.15 14.80 -7.19
C ARG A 65 8.07 15.59 -6.46
N LEU A 66 7.69 16.74 -6.97
CA LEU A 66 6.61 17.54 -6.40
C LEU A 66 5.26 16.82 -6.57
N SER A 67 5.04 16.16 -7.71
CA SER A 67 3.83 15.35 -7.94
C SER A 67 3.73 14.18 -6.97
N ASP A 68 4.84 13.48 -6.69
CA ASP A 68 4.91 12.42 -5.68
C ASP A 68 4.48 12.96 -4.29
N ILE A 69 5.00 14.12 -3.89
CA ILE A 69 4.67 14.77 -2.61
C ILE A 69 3.17 15.11 -2.56
N ILE A 70 2.63 15.71 -3.62
CA ILE A 70 1.20 16.09 -3.70
C ILE A 70 0.31 14.85 -3.54
N VAL A 71 0.61 13.76 -4.24
CA VAL A 71 -0.17 12.52 -4.15
C VAL A 71 -0.10 11.89 -2.76
N ILE A 72 1.10 11.84 -2.15
CA ILE A 72 1.25 11.32 -0.79
C ILE A 72 0.41 12.14 0.20
N HIS A 73 0.45 13.46 0.09
CA HIS A 73 -0.34 14.33 0.96
C HIS A 73 -1.84 14.22 0.69
N ALA A 74 -2.24 14.07 -0.58
CA ALA A 74 -3.63 13.83 -0.95
C ALA A 74 -4.19 12.58 -0.25
N ILE A 75 -3.44 11.49 -0.31
CA ILE A 75 -3.82 10.25 0.35
C ILE A 75 -3.86 10.42 1.87
N ARG A 76 -2.87 11.11 2.46
CA ARG A 76 -2.85 11.37 3.91
C ARG A 76 -4.04 12.22 4.37
N SER A 77 -4.35 13.30 3.65
CA SER A 77 -5.50 14.14 3.94
C SER A 77 -6.80 13.34 3.88
N TRP A 78 -6.97 12.57 2.81
CA TRP A 78 -8.13 11.70 2.68
C TRP A 78 -8.26 10.69 3.83
N LEU A 79 -7.15 10.12 4.28
CA LEU A 79 -7.13 9.20 5.43
C LEU A 79 -7.52 9.90 6.76
N GLN A 80 -7.21 11.17 6.90
CA GLN A 80 -7.53 11.96 8.09
C GLN A 80 -8.98 12.45 8.10
N ASP A 81 -9.50 12.86 6.94
CA ASP A 81 -10.82 13.47 6.78
C ASP A 81 -11.96 12.42 6.69
N ALA A 82 -11.61 11.20 6.38
CA ALA A 82 -12.61 10.15 6.17
C ALA A 82 -13.07 9.55 7.51
N GLU A 83 -14.04 10.17 8.15
CA GLU A 83 -14.78 9.57 9.29
C GLU A 83 -15.39 8.19 8.95
N GLY A 84 -15.54 7.87 7.66
CA GLY A 84 -16.03 6.58 7.14
C GLY A 84 -14.96 5.56 6.75
N THR A 85 -13.68 5.91 6.66
CA THR A 85 -12.58 5.03 6.17
C THR A 85 -11.78 4.35 7.27
N ARG A 86 -12.32 4.21 8.48
CA ARG A 86 -11.71 3.38 9.53
C ARG A 86 -11.80 1.87 9.26
N THR A 87 -12.11 1.48 8.02
CA THR A 87 -12.18 0.09 7.57
C THR A 87 -11.01 -0.27 6.69
N GLY A 88 -10.65 -1.54 6.66
CA GLY A 88 -9.51 -2.05 5.92
C GLY A 88 -8.17 -1.88 6.68
N TRP A 89 -7.10 -2.31 6.05
CA TRP A 89 -5.76 -2.31 6.67
C TRP A 89 -5.24 -0.90 6.98
N LEU A 90 -5.68 0.12 6.26
CA LEU A 90 -5.36 1.53 6.57
C LEU A 90 -6.03 1.99 7.85
N GLY A 91 -7.29 1.59 8.09
CA GLY A 91 -7.96 1.82 9.36
C GLY A 91 -7.22 1.12 10.52
N ALA A 92 -6.72 -0.09 10.27
CA ALA A 92 -5.91 -0.78 11.27
C ALA A 92 -4.55 -0.09 11.50
N LEU A 93 -3.91 0.48 10.48
CA LEU A 93 -2.68 1.27 10.65
C LEU A 93 -2.88 2.53 11.48
N ALA A 94 -4.03 3.19 11.32
CA ALA A 94 -4.39 4.37 12.11
C ALA A 94 -4.78 4.02 13.56
N ASP A 95 -5.14 2.76 13.84
CA ASP A 95 -5.42 2.28 15.18
C ASP A 95 -4.11 2.04 15.96
N PRO A 96 -3.89 2.68 17.12
CA PRO A 96 -2.63 2.60 17.86
C PRO A 96 -2.23 1.17 18.28
N GLN A 97 -3.20 0.27 18.44
CA GLN A 97 -2.96 -1.11 18.84
C GLN A 97 -2.85 -2.03 17.61
N LEU A 98 -3.87 -2.05 16.73
CA LEU A 98 -3.88 -2.92 15.54
C LEU A 98 -2.76 -2.54 14.56
N GLY A 99 -2.37 -1.27 14.51
CA GLY A 99 -1.26 -0.80 13.68
C GLY A 99 0.06 -1.49 13.98
N ARG A 100 0.29 -1.92 15.24
CA ARG A 100 1.48 -2.70 15.62
C ARG A 100 1.51 -4.06 14.90
N ALA A 101 0.39 -4.78 14.86
CA ALA A 101 0.29 -6.05 14.16
C ALA A 101 0.49 -5.89 12.66
N VAL A 102 -0.16 -4.89 12.05
CA VAL A 102 -0.01 -4.59 10.63
C VAL A 102 1.44 -4.22 10.30
N ALA A 103 2.06 -3.34 11.07
CA ALA A 103 3.45 -2.94 10.89
C ALA A 103 4.42 -4.11 11.07
N ALA A 104 4.16 -5.02 12.02
CA ALA A 104 4.98 -6.20 12.23
C ALA A 104 4.93 -7.14 11.01
N VAL A 105 3.73 -7.42 10.48
CA VAL A 105 3.55 -8.24 9.26
C VAL A 105 4.21 -7.60 8.04
N HIS A 106 4.12 -6.28 7.89
CA HIS A 106 4.75 -5.57 6.77
C HIS A 106 6.28 -5.60 6.84
N ARG A 107 6.84 -5.50 8.04
CA ARG A 107 8.29 -5.55 8.28
C ARG A 107 8.88 -6.94 8.04
N ASP A 108 8.17 -7.96 8.47
CA ASP A 108 8.58 -9.36 8.33
C ASP A 108 7.44 -10.22 7.75
N PRO A 109 7.23 -10.18 6.42
CA PRO A 109 6.19 -10.98 5.78
C PRO A 109 6.41 -12.49 5.94
N ALA A 110 7.66 -12.94 6.08
CA ALA A 110 8.03 -14.35 6.20
C ALA A 110 7.83 -14.92 7.60
N GLY A 111 7.69 -14.07 8.60
CA GLY A 111 7.60 -14.46 10.01
C GLY A 111 6.53 -15.53 10.26
N GLU A 112 6.78 -16.38 11.24
CA GLU A 112 5.81 -17.40 11.69
C GLU A 112 4.64 -16.73 12.42
N TRP A 113 3.74 -16.13 11.64
CA TRP A 113 2.58 -15.42 12.17
C TRP A 113 1.48 -16.37 12.56
N SER A 114 0.90 -16.13 13.73
CA SER A 114 -0.34 -16.74 14.21
C SER A 114 -1.23 -15.65 14.83
N VAL A 115 -2.50 -15.95 15.03
CA VAL A 115 -3.43 -15.03 15.69
C VAL A 115 -2.94 -14.67 17.09
N GLU A 116 -2.37 -15.63 17.79
CA GLU A 116 -1.80 -15.46 19.14
C GLU A 116 -0.59 -14.50 19.13
N ARG A 117 0.31 -14.66 18.14
CA ARG A 117 1.48 -13.79 18.02
C ARG A 117 1.07 -12.36 17.68
N LEU A 118 0.15 -12.19 16.74
CA LEU A 118 -0.38 -10.87 16.36
C LEU A 118 -1.14 -10.20 17.52
N ALA A 119 -1.91 -10.97 18.30
CA ALA A 119 -2.58 -10.47 19.50
C ALA A 119 -1.58 -9.95 20.55
N ARG A 120 -0.44 -10.65 20.75
CA ARG A 120 0.64 -10.20 21.66
C ARG A 120 1.26 -8.89 21.18
N GLU A 121 1.50 -8.71 19.87
CA GLU A 121 1.99 -7.43 19.32
C GLU A 121 1.06 -6.25 19.65
N CYS A 122 -0.25 -6.54 19.78
CA CYS A 122 -1.28 -5.55 20.10
C CYS A 122 -1.56 -5.40 21.61
N ALA A 123 -0.92 -6.19 22.47
CA ALA A 123 -1.23 -6.32 23.90
C ALA A 123 -2.73 -6.66 24.13
N MET A 124 -3.25 -7.61 23.35
CA MET A 124 -4.65 -8.07 23.40
C MET A 124 -4.76 -9.56 23.66
N SER A 125 -5.92 -10.01 24.17
CA SER A 125 -6.26 -11.43 24.14
C SER A 125 -6.49 -11.88 22.67
N ARG A 126 -6.29 -13.17 22.39
CA ARG A 126 -6.52 -13.77 21.07
C ARG A 126 -7.92 -13.47 20.52
N SER A 127 -8.95 -13.65 21.36
CA SER A 127 -10.35 -13.44 20.95
C SER A 127 -10.65 -11.97 20.66
N THR A 128 -10.20 -11.07 21.55
CA THR A 128 -10.37 -9.61 21.36
C THR A 128 -9.68 -9.13 20.10
N PHE A 129 -8.44 -9.57 19.87
CA PHE A 129 -7.69 -9.23 18.66
C PHE A 129 -8.40 -9.73 17.40
N ALA A 130 -8.79 -11.02 17.36
CA ALA A 130 -9.41 -11.61 16.17
C ALA A 130 -10.72 -10.90 15.79
N ALA A 131 -11.58 -10.64 16.79
CA ALA A 131 -12.84 -9.93 16.57
C ALA A 131 -12.61 -8.49 16.09
N ARG A 132 -11.75 -7.72 16.79
CA ARG A 132 -11.48 -6.32 16.47
C ARG A 132 -10.75 -6.17 15.13
N PHE A 133 -9.77 -7.04 14.86
CA PHE A 133 -9.05 -7.03 13.58
C PHE A 133 -10.02 -7.29 12.42
N THR A 134 -10.88 -8.30 12.52
CA THR A 134 -11.86 -8.60 11.48
C THR A 134 -12.88 -7.48 11.30
N ALA A 135 -13.33 -6.85 12.38
CA ALA A 135 -14.25 -5.72 12.32
C ALA A 135 -13.65 -4.50 11.62
N VAL A 136 -12.37 -4.20 11.90
CA VAL A 136 -11.68 -3.04 11.32
C VAL A 136 -11.16 -3.32 9.92
N VAL A 137 -10.48 -4.48 9.70
CA VAL A 137 -9.84 -4.81 8.42
C VAL A 137 -10.81 -5.40 7.40
N GLY A 138 -11.92 -6.00 7.87
CA GLY A 138 -12.92 -6.65 7.01
C GLY A 138 -12.58 -8.09 6.66
N GLU A 139 -11.45 -8.63 7.15
CA GLU A 139 -11.03 -10.02 6.92
C GLU A 139 -10.27 -10.58 8.13
N PRO A 140 -10.24 -11.91 8.32
CA PRO A 140 -9.45 -12.56 9.37
C PRO A 140 -7.95 -12.27 9.21
N ALA A 141 -7.24 -12.08 10.32
CA ALA A 141 -5.82 -11.69 10.35
C ALA A 141 -4.91 -12.62 9.53
N MET A 142 -5.12 -13.93 9.54
CA MET A 142 -4.30 -14.86 8.77
C MET A 142 -4.58 -14.83 7.26
N GLN A 143 -5.78 -14.41 6.85
CA GLN A 143 -6.07 -14.11 5.44
C GLN A 143 -5.32 -12.85 4.99
N TYR A 144 -5.33 -11.82 5.84
CA TYR A 144 -4.55 -10.61 5.62
C TYR A 144 -3.06 -10.92 5.45
N VAL A 145 -2.44 -11.69 6.37
CA VAL A 145 -1.03 -12.11 6.28
C VAL A 145 -0.75 -12.82 4.95
N THR A 146 -1.62 -13.76 4.58
CA THR A 146 -1.48 -14.49 3.31
C THR A 146 -1.55 -13.54 2.12
N ARG A 147 -2.53 -12.64 2.11
CA ARG A 147 -2.73 -11.67 1.04
C ARG A 147 -1.52 -10.73 0.91
N TRP A 148 -1.01 -10.23 2.04
CA TRP A 148 0.18 -9.39 2.07
C TRP A 148 1.40 -10.12 1.49
N ARG A 149 1.66 -11.37 1.91
CA ARG A 149 2.72 -12.20 1.32
C ARG A 149 2.59 -12.32 -0.21
N MET A 150 1.38 -12.47 -0.72
CA MET A 150 1.17 -12.60 -2.17
C MET A 150 1.40 -11.29 -2.92
N TYR A 151 1.18 -10.15 -2.31
CA TYR A 151 1.54 -8.85 -2.89
C TYR A 151 3.07 -8.68 -2.95
N VAL A 152 3.76 -8.99 -1.86
CA VAL A 152 5.23 -8.98 -1.82
C VAL A 152 5.81 -9.99 -2.83
N ALA A 153 5.19 -11.16 -2.96
CA ALA A 153 5.59 -12.16 -3.95
C ALA A 153 5.45 -11.65 -5.39
N ALA A 154 4.33 -10.99 -5.69
CA ALA A 154 4.07 -10.45 -7.03
C ALA A 154 5.10 -9.39 -7.43
N ASP A 155 5.55 -8.60 -6.47
CA ASP A 155 6.61 -7.61 -6.68
C ASP A 155 7.97 -8.27 -6.91
N ARG A 156 8.37 -9.18 -6.02
CA ARG A 156 9.64 -9.91 -6.17
C ARG A 156 9.74 -10.73 -7.46
N LEU A 157 8.62 -11.25 -7.96
CA LEU A 157 8.58 -12.01 -9.22
C LEU A 157 8.70 -11.12 -10.47
N ARG A 158 8.74 -9.79 -10.33
CA ARG A 158 9.08 -8.86 -11.41
C ARG A 158 10.59 -8.82 -11.68
N ASP A 159 11.40 -9.23 -10.72
CA ASP A 159 12.82 -9.42 -10.92
C ASP A 159 13.04 -10.61 -11.87
N PRO A 160 13.69 -10.42 -13.04
CA PRO A 160 13.93 -11.47 -14.01
C PRO A 160 14.74 -12.66 -13.46
N ASP A 161 15.58 -12.41 -12.44
CA ASP A 161 16.45 -13.40 -11.83
C ASP A 161 15.74 -14.19 -10.71
N ALA A 162 14.61 -13.71 -10.23
CA ALA A 162 13.86 -14.39 -9.18
C ALA A 162 13.27 -15.72 -9.69
N SER A 163 13.42 -16.79 -8.90
CA SER A 163 12.70 -18.06 -9.13
C SER A 163 11.44 -18.14 -8.29
N VAL A 164 10.44 -18.92 -8.76
CA VAL A 164 9.21 -19.15 -7.98
C VAL A 164 9.54 -19.82 -6.64
N ALA A 165 10.47 -20.80 -6.67
CA ALA A 165 10.91 -21.52 -5.48
C ALA A 165 11.62 -20.61 -4.48
N SER A 166 12.52 -19.72 -4.95
CA SER A 166 13.24 -18.79 -4.07
C SER A 166 12.29 -17.79 -3.41
N VAL A 167 11.32 -17.23 -4.16
CA VAL A 167 10.32 -16.32 -3.63
C VAL A 167 9.39 -17.01 -2.62
N ALA A 168 8.98 -18.25 -2.91
CA ALA A 168 8.14 -19.04 -2.00
C ALA A 168 8.86 -19.28 -0.67
N GLY A 169 10.11 -19.76 -0.71
CA GLY A 169 10.93 -19.98 0.48
C GLY A 169 11.18 -18.70 1.28
N ALA A 170 11.53 -17.61 0.58
CA ALA A 170 11.77 -16.30 1.21
C ALA A 170 10.50 -15.66 1.83
N LEU A 171 9.32 -16.22 1.59
CA LEU A 171 8.04 -15.80 2.20
C LEU A 171 7.48 -16.86 3.18
N GLY A 172 8.31 -17.82 3.60
CA GLY A 172 7.96 -18.80 4.63
C GLY A 172 7.07 -19.95 4.13
N TYR A 173 7.06 -20.24 2.82
CA TYR A 173 6.36 -21.40 2.27
C TYR A 173 7.31 -22.58 2.16
N SER A 174 6.96 -23.68 2.81
CA SER A 174 7.68 -24.96 2.71
C SER A 174 7.41 -25.72 1.42
N SER A 175 6.38 -25.33 0.64
CA SER A 175 5.97 -25.98 -0.59
C SER A 175 5.62 -24.96 -1.68
N GLU A 176 6.31 -25.06 -2.83
CA GLU A 176 6.02 -24.23 -4.00
C GLU A 176 4.57 -24.46 -4.51
N ALA A 177 4.04 -25.67 -4.37
CA ALA A 177 2.66 -25.96 -4.75
C ALA A 177 1.64 -25.21 -3.85
N ALA A 178 1.87 -25.15 -2.53
CA ALA A 178 1.03 -24.39 -1.62
C ALA A 178 1.12 -22.88 -1.91
N PHE A 179 2.31 -22.38 -2.12
CA PHE A 179 2.55 -21.01 -2.54
C PHE A 179 1.81 -20.66 -3.84
N SER A 180 1.97 -21.48 -4.89
CA SER A 180 1.35 -21.25 -6.21
C SER A 180 -0.16 -21.22 -6.14
N ARG A 181 -0.79 -22.08 -5.31
CA ARG A 181 -2.24 -22.03 -5.07
C ARG A 181 -2.68 -20.74 -4.38
N ALA A 182 -1.96 -20.34 -3.32
CA ALA A 182 -2.24 -19.09 -2.61
C ALA A 182 -2.06 -17.87 -3.52
N PHE A 183 -0.98 -17.86 -4.30
CA PHE A 183 -0.66 -16.79 -5.23
C PHE A 183 -1.74 -16.62 -6.31
N LYS A 184 -2.16 -17.73 -6.95
CA LYS A 184 -3.21 -17.69 -7.97
C LYS A 184 -4.55 -17.23 -7.39
N ARG A 185 -4.89 -17.65 -6.18
CA ARG A 185 -6.12 -17.23 -5.50
C ARG A 185 -6.16 -15.72 -5.24
N VAL A 186 -5.02 -15.11 -4.85
CA VAL A 186 -4.95 -13.68 -4.51
C VAL A 186 -4.74 -12.80 -5.75
N ASN A 187 -3.84 -13.21 -6.66
CA ASN A 187 -3.44 -12.38 -7.80
C ASN A 187 -4.18 -12.72 -9.12
N GLY A 188 -5.05 -13.74 -9.12
CA GLY A 188 -5.81 -14.17 -10.31
C GLY A 188 -4.98 -14.89 -11.38
N SER A 189 -3.64 -14.90 -11.26
CA SER A 189 -2.73 -15.55 -12.22
C SER A 189 -1.66 -16.36 -11.49
N SER A 190 -1.03 -17.33 -12.20
CA SER A 190 0.05 -18.14 -11.61
C SER A 190 1.34 -17.33 -11.46
N PRO A 191 2.20 -17.65 -10.45
CA PRO A 191 3.48 -16.97 -10.26
C PRO A 191 4.40 -17.12 -11.48
N GLY A 192 4.40 -18.28 -12.14
CA GLY A 192 5.16 -18.49 -13.36
C GLY A 192 4.71 -17.61 -14.54
N ARG A 193 3.42 -17.24 -14.61
CA ARG A 193 2.93 -16.30 -15.64
C ARG A 193 3.44 -14.89 -15.38
N VAL A 194 3.40 -14.43 -14.13
CA VAL A 194 3.91 -13.10 -13.74
C VAL A 194 5.40 -12.99 -14.08
N ARG A 195 6.20 -14.02 -13.72
CA ARG A 195 7.63 -14.07 -14.01
C ARG A 195 7.94 -14.04 -15.51
N ARG A 196 7.18 -14.80 -16.33
CA ARG A 196 7.39 -14.79 -17.79
C ARG A 196 7.09 -13.43 -18.40
N ALA A 197 6.05 -12.77 -17.94
CA ALA A 197 5.72 -11.41 -18.39
C ALA A 197 6.82 -10.39 -18.05
N ALA A 198 7.43 -10.51 -16.86
CA ALA A 198 8.54 -9.66 -16.45
C ALA A 198 9.85 -9.85 -17.24
N ARG A 199 10.05 -11.07 -17.83
CA ARG A 199 11.21 -11.36 -18.70
C ARG A 199 11.02 -10.94 -20.16
N ALA A 200 9.80 -10.64 -20.55
CA ALA A 200 9.44 -10.31 -21.93
C ALA A 200 9.30 -8.80 -22.17
N GLY A 201 9.35 -7.98 -21.12
CA GLY A 201 9.29 -6.52 -21.16
C GLY A 201 10.55 -5.89 -20.65
#